data_bce7113736f7add0a267ccab26c27ec1
#
_entry.id   bce7113736f7add0a267ccab26c27ec1
#
_cell.length_a   1.000
_cell.length_b   1.000
_cell.length_c   1.000
_cell.angle_alpha   90.00
_cell.angle_beta   90.00
_cell.angle_gamma   90.00
#
_symmetry.space_group_name_H-M   'P 1'
#
loop_
_entity.id
_entity.type
_entity.pdbx_description
1 polymer ?
#
loop_
_entity_poly.entity_id
_entity_poly.type
_entity_poly.pdbx_seq_one_letter_code
_entity_poly.pdbx_strand_id
1 'polypeptide(L)'
;MNELIAGIDLCDEYTQVSCGDEEKAWTFPTVIFRHRAAGTWSVGEDAYAQTLRGEGSLTDKLVKLVLKDGTATLDGVRYTAKELLELFLERVLCTVKKDLETEDAFQGLVFTVRSLDERLVETLYSCGEKLGLEKKQIRVIGHSERSRRPSGL
;
A
#
# COMPACT_ATOMS: atom_id res chain seq x y z
N MET A 1 -12.67 -11.53 -20.60
CA MET A 1 -11.59 -11.59 -19.65
C MET A 1 -11.34 -10.23 -19.05
N ASN A 2 -11.45 -10.17 -17.75
CA ASN A 2 -11.31 -8.89 -17.07
C ASN A 2 -9.88 -8.68 -16.63
N GLU A 3 -9.34 -7.54 -16.98
CA GLU A 3 -8.03 -7.15 -16.49
C GLU A 3 -8.16 -6.71 -15.03
N LEU A 4 -7.29 -7.20 -14.19
CA LEU A 4 -7.27 -6.82 -12.79
C LEU A 4 -6.32 -5.65 -12.60
N ILE A 5 -6.88 -4.45 -12.63
CA ILE A 5 -6.13 -3.22 -12.43
C ILE A 5 -6.59 -2.57 -11.14
N ALA A 6 -5.64 -2.24 -10.27
CA ALA A 6 -5.95 -1.60 -8.99
C ALA A 6 -5.54 -0.14 -9.01
N GLY A 7 -6.45 0.73 -8.57
CA GLY A 7 -6.14 2.12 -8.28
C GLY A 7 -5.90 2.23 -6.78
N ILE A 8 -4.79 2.82 -6.38
CA ILE A 8 -4.40 2.93 -4.98
C ILE A 8 -4.16 4.38 -4.63
N ASP A 9 -5.05 4.94 -3.80
CA ASP A 9 -4.91 6.30 -3.31
C ASP A 9 -4.19 6.20 -1.97
N LEU A 10 -2.93 6.60 -1.94
CA LEU A 10 -2.04 6.38 -0.81
C LEU A 10 -1.78 7.65 -0.02
N CYS A 11 -2.15 7.64 1.26
CA CYS A 11 -1.74 8.68 2.18
C CYS A 11 -1.59 8.09 3.58
N ASP A 12 -1.00 8.86 4.49
CA ASP A 12 -0.66 8.34 5.82
C ASP A 12 -1.87 8.02 6.70
N GLU A 13 -3.00 8.63 6.43
CA GLU A 13 -4.21 8.38 7.22
C GLU A 13 -4.92 7.14 6.73
N TYR A 14 -5.17 7.07 5.43
CA TYR A 14 -5.86 5.94 4.82
C TYR A 14 -5.30 5.64 3.46
N THR A 15 -5.32 4.36 3.12
CA THR A 15 -5.03 3.88 1.78
C THR A 15 -6.31 3.31 1.22
N GLN A 16 -6.74 3.82 0.08
CA GLN A 16 -7.96 3.36 -0.57
C GLN A 16 -7.62 2.62 -1.85
N VAL A 17 -8.18 1.43 -2.01
CA VAL A 17 -7.96 0.61 -3.19
C VAL A 17 -9.28 0.45 -3.94
N SER A 18 -9.24 0.61 -5.25
CA SER A 18 -10.39 0.35 -6.11
C SER A 18 -9.94 -0.56 -7.24
N CYS A 19 -10.82 -1.43 -7.69
CA CYS A 19 -10.49 -2.38 -8.75
C CYS A 19 -11.53 -2.38 -9.85
N GLY A 20 -11.05 -2.16 -11.06
CA GLY A 20 -11.80 -2.39 -12.28
C GLY A 20 -13.15 -1.70 -12.35
N ASP A 21 -14.05 -2.37 -13.02
CA ASP A 21 -15.40 -1.87 -13.28
C ASP A 21 -16.38 -2.14 -12.14
N GLU A 22 -15.94 -2.81 -11.09
CA GLU A 22 -16.84 -3.28 -10.05
C GLU A 22 -17.20 -2.26 -8.98
N GLU A 23 -16.88 -1.01 -9.13
CA GLU A 23 -17.19 0.04 -8.16
C GLU A 23 -16.96 -0.33 -6.69
N LYS A 24 -16.15 -1.35 -6.47
CA LYS A 24 -15.79 -1.73 -5.11
C LYS A 24 -14.56 -0.97 -4.68
N ALA A 25 -14.58 -0.52 -3.45
CA ALA A 25 -13.43 0.15 -2.87
C ALA A 25 -13.17 -0.40 -1.48
N TRP A 26 -11.91 -0.48 -1.13
CA TRP A 26 -11.46 -0.91 0.18
C TRP A 26 -10.68 0.23 0.79
N THR A 27 -10.88 0.48 2.07
CA THR A 27 -10.15 1.51 2.79
C THR A 27 -9.42 0.89 3.96
N PHE A 28 -8.13 1.16 4.05
CA PHE A 28 -7.27 0.64 5.10
C PHE A 28 -6.57 1.79 5.80
N PRO A 29 -6.59 1.84 7.14
CA PRO A 29 -5.63 2.71 7.82
C PRO A 29 -4.21 2.34 7.37
N THR A 30 -3.37 3.34 7.13
CA THR A 30 -2.02 3.09 6.60
C THR A 30 -1.06 2.78 7.76
N VAL A 31 -1.25 1.59 8.31
CA VAL A 31 -0.48 1.11 9.46
C VAL A 31 -0.14 -0.36 9.27
N ILE A 32 0.98 -0.76 9.88
CA ILE A 32 1.44 -2.14 9.83
C ILE A 32 1.85 -2.59 11.22
N PHE A 33 1.57 -3.84 11.54
CA PHE A 33 1.87 -4.43 12.84
C PHE A 33 2.70 -5.69 12.63
N ARG A 34 3.80 -5.81 13.38
CA ARG A 34 4.63 -7.00 13.37
C ARG A 34 4.34 -7.83 14.61
N HIS A 35 3.94 -9.07 14.41
CA HIS A 35 3.69 -10.00 15.50
C HIS A 35 5.03 -10.50 16.04
N ARG A 36 5.25 -10.31 17.33
CA ARG A 36 6.55 -10.60 17.96
C ARG A 36 6.93 -12.07 17.84
N ALA A 37 6.03 -12.94 18.21
CA ALA A 37 6.33 -14.38 18.25
C ALA A 37 6.45 -15.01 16.86
N ALA A 38 5.51 -14.68 15.97
CA ALA A 38 5.44 -15.31 14.65
C ALA A 38 6.24 -14.58 13.59
N GLY A 39 6.57 -13.30 13.81
CA GLY A 39 7.23 -12.49 12.80
C GLY A 39 6.36 -12.21 11.58
N THR A 40 5.04 -12.37 11.71
CA THR A 40 4.10 -12.09 10.64
C THR A 40 3.58 -10.66 10.74
N TRP A 41 2.83 -10.24 9.73
CA TRP A 41 2.38 -8.87 9.61
C TRP A 41 0.87 -8.76 9.49
N SER A 42 0.31 -7.73 10.11
CA SER A 42 -1.09 -7.34 9.94
C SER A 42 -1.13 -5.89 9.48
N VAL A 43 -2.14 -5.53 8.71
CA VAL A 43 -2.27 -4.17 8.17
C VAL A 43 -3.67 -3.63 8.40
N GLY A 44 -3.80 -2.31 8.36
CA GLY A 44 -5.09 -1.65 8.44
C GLY A 44 -5.77 -1.84 9.78
N GLU A 45 -7.07 -2.05 9.76
CA GLU A 45 -7.85 -2.23 10.98
C GLU A 45 -7.38 -3.44 11.80
N ASP A 46 -6.97 -4.49 11.12
CA ASP A 46 -6.44 -5.67 11.80
C ASP A 46 -5.18 -5.34 12.59
N ALA A 47 -4.33 -4.46 12.06
CA ALA A 47 -3.14 -4.02 12.77
C ALA A 47 -3.49 -3.33 14.09
N TYR A 48 -4.50 -2.48 14.07
CA TYR A 48 -4.96 -1.82 15.30
C TYR A 48 -5.54 -2.83 16.29
N ALA A 49 -6.31 -3.79 15.79
CA ALA A 49 -6.88 -4.83 16.65
C ALA A 49 -5.78 -5.63 17.34
N GLN A 50 -4.71 -5.97 16.62
CA GLN A 50 -3.60 -6.70 17.19
C GLN A 50 -2.82 -5.88 18.20
N THR A 51 -2.73 -4.57 18.01
CA THR A 51 -2.06 -3.67 18.95
C THR A 51 -2.67 -3.75 20.34
N LEU A 52 -3.98 -3.93 20.41
CA LEU A 52 -4.68 -4.03 21.70
C LEU A 52 -4.27 -5.24 22.50
N ARG A 53 -3.75 -6.26 21.84
CA ARG A 53 -3.26 -7.48 22.51
C ARG A 53 -1.84 -7.34 23.03
N GLY A 54 -1.10 -6.31 22.58
CA GLY A 54 0.24 -6.06 23.06
C GLY A 54 1.30 -7.08 22.64
N GLU A 55 1.04 -7.87 21.61
CA GLU A 55 1.93 -8.94 21.18
C GLU A 55 2.83 -8.59 20.00
N GLY A 56 3.16 -7.34 19.84
CA GLY A 56 4.03 -6.89 18.76
C GLY A 56 4.16 -5.39 18.72
N SER A 57 4.56 -4.87 17.57
CA SER A 57 4.83 -3.45 17.37
C SER A 57 4.06 -2.89 16.19
N LEU A 58 3.47 -1.71 16.39
CA LEU A 58 2.71 -0.99 15.37
C LEU A 58 3.57 0.14 14.80
N THR A 59 3.49 0.32 13.49
CA THR A 59 4.13 1.45 12.81
C THR A 59 3.11 2.14 11.93
N ASP A 60 2.99 3.44 12.09
CA ASP A 60 2.10 4.26 11.26
C ASP A 60 2.93 5.27 10.46
N LYS A 61 2.24 6.13 9.73
CA LYS A 61 2.87 7.20 8.93
C LYS A 61 3.95 6.67 7.99
N LEU A 62 3.63 5.58 7.32
CA LEU A 62 4.58 4.89 6.45
C LEU A 62 5.05 5.76 5.29
N VAL A 63 4.16 6.55 4.70
CA VAL A 63 4.53 7.44 3.59
C VAL A 63 5.50 8.51 4.07
N LYS A 64 5.18 9.14 5.18
CA LYS A 64 6.06 10.16 5.77
C LYS A 64 7.44 9.60 6.08
N LEU A 65 7.47 8.37 6.56
CA LEU A 65 8.72 7.71 6.89
C LEU A 65 9.57 7.48 5.63
N VAL A 66 8.95 7.09 4.51
CA VAL A 66 9.64 6.95 3.24
C VAL A 66 10.19 8.28 2.76
N LEU A 67 9.41 9.35 2.89
CA LEU A 67 9.83 10.68 2.45
C LEU A 67 11.04 11.19 3.24
N LYS A 68 11.21 10.72 4.45
CA LYS A 68 12.36 11.05 5.30
C LYS A 68 13.52 10.08 5.15
N ASP A 69 13.35 9.05 4.32
CA ASP A 69 14.30 7.96 4.19
C ASP A 69 14.60 7.34 5.56
N GLY A 70 13.55 7.17 6.35
CA GLY A 70 13.64 6.73 7.72
C GLY A 70 13.67 5.22 7.90
N THR A 71 13.83 4.83 9.15
CA THR A 71 13.79 3.43 9.55
C THR A 71 12.93 3.29 10.80
N ALA A 72 12.49 2.07 11.06
CA ALA A 72 11.77 1.76 12.29
C ALA A 72 12.33 0.46 12.86
N THR A 73 12.44 0.39 14.17
CA THR A 73 12.87 -0.82 14.85
C THR A 73 11.66 -1.47 15.49
N LEU A 74 11.34 -2.68 15.05
CA LEU A 74 10.18 -3.42 15.53
C LEU A 74 10.66 -4.70 16.19
N ASP A 75 10.41 -4.81 17.49
CA ASP A 75 10.82 -5.99 18.26
C ASP A 75 12.31 -6.30 18.10
N GLY A 76 13.14 -5.26 18.09
CA GLY A 76 14.58 -5.41 17.97
C GLY A 76 15.10 -5.59 16.54
N VAL A 77 14.21 -5.64 15.55
CA VAL A 77 14.62 -5.76 14.15
C VAL A 77 14.42 -4.44 13.43
N ARG A 78 15.44 -4.00 12.72
CA ARG A 78 15.41 -2.72 12.02
C ARG A 78 14.91 -2.91 10.59
N TYR A 79 13.94 -2.10 10.22
CA TYR A 79 13.36 -2.09 8.88
C TYR A 79 13.49 -0.72 8.26
N THR A 80 13.74 -0.67 6.95
CA THR A 80 13.67 0.60 6.23
C THR A 80 12.21 0.95 5.96
N ALA A 81 11.95 2.25 5.80
CA ALA A 81 10.61 2.70 5.47
C ALA A 81 10.11 2.06 4.17
N LYS A 82 11.01 1.91 3.20
CA LYS A 82 10.66 1.28 1.91
C LYS A 82 10.18 -0.16 2.10
N GLU A 83 10.90 -0.92 2.92
CA GLU A 83 10.51 -2.30 3.20
C GLU A 83 9.12 -2.37 3.85
N LEU A 84 8.87 -1.48 4.80
CA LEU A 84 7.59 -1.48 5.50
C LEU A 84 6.43 -1.08 4.59
N LEU A 85 6.64 -0.09 3.74
CA LEU A 85 5.59 0.32 2.81
C LEU A 85 5.31 -0.78 1.78
N GLU A 86 6.34 -1.45 1.29
CA GLU A 86 6.17 -2.57 0.37
C GLU A 86 5.40 -3.72 1.00
N LEU A 87 5.72 -4.06 2.24
CA LEU A 87 5.00 -5.09 2.97
C LEU A 87 3.54 -4.71 3.20
N PHE A 88 3.29 -3.45 3.55
CA PHE A 88 1.95 -2.95 3.74
C PHE A 88 1.12 -3.10 2.47
N LEU A 89 1.65 -2.62 1.36
CA LEU A 89 0.94 -2.66 0.07
C LEU A 89 0.71 -4.10 -0.41
N GLU A 90 1.70 -4.96 -0.22
CA GLU A 90 1.55 -6.37 -0.57
C GLU A 90 0.39 -7.01 0.20
N ARG A 91 0.32 -6.76 1.49
CA ARG A 91 -0.73 -7.31 2.33
C ARG A 91 -2.10 -6.72 2.00
N VAL A 92 -2.14 -5.43 1.72
CA VAL A 92 -3.38 -4.76 1.32
C VAL A 92 -3.92 -5.38 0.02
N LEU A 93 -3.06 -5.52 -0.98
CA LEU A 93 -3.46 -6.08 -2.27
C LEU A 93 -3.85 -7.56 -2.15
N CYS A 94 -3.19 -8.29 -1.28
CA CYS A 94 -3.55 -9.67 -1.00
C CYS A 94 -4.96 -9.76 -0.41
N THR A 95 -5.29 -8.86 0.50
CA THR A 95 -6.61 -8.80 1.11
C THR A 95 -7.68 -8.47 0.06
N VAL A 96 -7.39 -7.53 -0.82
CA VAL A 96 -8.32 -7.16 -1.89
C VAL A 96 -8.58 -8.36 -2.81
N LYS A 97 -7.54 -9.10 -3.17
CA LYS A 97 -7.71 -10.29 -4.00
C LYS A 97 -8.55 -11.35 -3.31
N LYS A 98 -8.38 -11.54 -2.02
CA LYS A 98 -9.19 -12.48 -1.26
C LYS A 98 -10.66 -12.10 -1.30
N ASP A 99 -10.95 -10.81 -1.11
CA ASP A 99 -12.33 -10.33 -1.13
C ASP A 99 -12.95 -10.48 -2.52
N LEU A 100 -12.14 -10.36 -3.56
CA LEU A 100 -12.59 -10.58 -4.94
C LEU A 100 -12.67 -12.05 -5.31
N GLU A 101 -12.22 -12.92 -4.43
CA GLU A 101 -12.18 -14.36 -4.65
C GLU A 101 -11.45 -14.73 -5.94
N THR A 102 -10.32 -14.07 -6.19
CA THR A 102 -9.53 -14.30 -7.39
C THR A 102 -8.08 -14.63 -7.04
N GLU A 103 -7.47 -15.48 -7.87
CA GLU A 103 -6.05 -15.76 -7.77
C GLU A 103 -5.29 -15.10 -8.92
N ASP A 104 -6.00 -14.38 -9.78
CA ASP A 104 -5.37 -13.70 -10.91
C ASP A 104 -4.40 -12.64 -10.44
N ALA A 105 -3.28 -12.52 -11.14
CA ALA A 105 -2.31 -11.48 -10.85
C ALA A 105 -2.83 -10.12 -11.32
N PHE A 106 -2.42 -9.07 -10.63
CA PHE A 106 -2.70 -7.72 -11.08
C PHE A 106 -1.99 -7.50 -12.42
N GLN A 107 -2.67 -6.84 -13.34
CA GLN A 107 -2.11 -6.49 -14.63
C GLN A 107 -1.69 -5.04 -14.71
N GLY A 108 -2.08 -4.24 -13.72
CA GLY A 108 -1.69 -2.86 -13.64
C GLY A 108 -1.96 -2.28 -12.27
N LEU A 109 -1.16 -1.30 -11.89
CA LEU A 109 -1.33 -0.56 -10.64
C LEU A 109 -1.22 0.92 -10.95
N VAL A 110 -2.15 1.70 -10.41
CA VAL A 110 -2.12 3.16 -10.52
C VAL A 110 -2.12 3.72 -9.11
N PHE A 111 -1.00 4.31 -8.72
CA PHE A 111 -0.87 4.94 -7.42
C PHE A 111 -1.13 6.43 -7.52
N THR A 112 -1.94 6.96 -6.62
CA THR A 112 -2.15 8.40 -6.48
C THR A 112 -1.55 8.83 -5.15
N VAL A 113 -0.66 9.80 -5.18
CA VAL A 113 0.06 10.27 -4.00
C VAL A 113 -0.01 11.78 -3.90
N ARG A 114 0.16 12.30 -2.70
CA ARG A 114 0.12 13.76 -2.49
C ARG A 114 1.39 14.45 -2.99
N SER A 115 2.51 13.77 -2.88
CA SER A 115 3.80 14.31 -3.28
C SER A 115 4.52 13.32 -4.18
N LEU A 116 4.96 13.79 -5.33
CA LEU A 116 5.73 12.97 -6.27
C LEU A 116 7.21 13.02 -5.89
N ASP A 117 7.52 12.61 -4.69
CA ASP A 117 8.90 12.51 -4.22
C ASP A 117 9.56 11.28 -4.84
N GLU A 118 10.79 11.45 -5.26
CA GLU A 118 11.53 10.40 -5.95
C GLU A 118 11.65 9.11 -5.14
N ARG A 119 11.88 9.23 -3.83
CA ARG A 119 11.99 8.08 -2.95
C ARG A 119 10.70 7.27 -2.90
N LEU A 120 9.59 7.99 -2.81
CA LEU A 120 8.28 7.35 -2.78
C LEU A 120 7.96 6.70 -4.11
N VAL A 121 8.20 7.40 -5.20
CA VAL A 121 7.95 6.87 -6.55
C VAL A 121 8.75 5.60 -6.78
N GLU A 122 10.03 5.60 -6.44
CA GLU A 122 10.87 4.41 -6.57
C GLU A 122 10.35 3.24 -5.75
N THR A 123 9.89 3.52 -4.53
CA THR A 123 9.34 2.48 -3.66
C THR A 123 8.10 1.85 -4.27
N LEU A 124 7.23 2.65 -4.87
CA LEU A 124 6.01 2.15 -5.48
C LEU A 124 6.28 1.33 -6.73
N TYR A 125 7.24 1.75 -7.56
CA TYR A 125 7.66 0.92 -8.70
C TYR A 125 8.26 -0.40 -8.24
N SER A 126 9.09 -0.35 -7.20
CA SER A 126 9.68 -1.56 -6.64
C SER A 126 8.60 -2.52 -6.13
N CYS A 127 7.57 -1.97 -5.48
CA CYS A 127 6.45 -2.76 -5.00
C CYS A 127 5.76 -3.49 -6.16
N GLY A 128 5.46 -2.78 -7.23
CA GLY A 128 4.81 -3.39 -8.40
C GLY A 128 5.69 -4.44 -9.07
N GLU A 129 6.99 -4.18 -9.16
CA GLU A 129 7.91 -5.13 -9.76
C GLU A 129 8.01 -6.42 -8.94
N LYS A 130 7.94 -6.31 -7.62
CA LYS A 130 7.92 -7.49 -6.74
C LYS A 130 6.65 -8.32 -6.90
N LEU A 131 5.58 -7.69 -7.38
CA LEU A 131 4.33 -8.39 -7.68
C LEU A 131 4.33 -8.97 -9.10
N GLY A 132 5.42 -8.84 -9.83
CA GLY A 132 5.55 -9.39 -11.16
C GLY A 132 5.19 -8.44 -12.30
N LEU A 133 5.00 -7.16 -12.00
CA LEU A 133 4.63 -6.18 -13.02
C LEU A 133 5.87 -5.53 -13.64
N GLU A 134 5.73 -5.16 -14.92
CA GLU A 134 6.74 -4.36 -15.58
C GLU A 134 6.46 -2.88 -15.30
N LYS A 135 7.46 -2.05 -15.46
CA LYS A 135 7.30 -0.60 -15.22
C LYS A 135 6.18 0.03 -16.01
N LYS A 136 5.96 -0.41 -17.24
CA LYS A 136 4.89 0.12 -18.07
C LYS A 136 3.49 -0.18 -17.55
N GLN A 137 3.40 -1.15 -16.63
CA GLN A 137 2.13 -1.53 -16.01
C GLN A 137 1.88 -0.79 -14.71
N ILE A 138 2.81 0.07 -14.31
CA ILE A 138 2.74 0.81 -13.04
C ILE A 138 2.72 2.30 -13.36
N ARG A 139 1.78 3.03 -12.77
CA ARG A 139 1.71 4.48 -12.89
C ARG A 139 1.68 5.09 -11.51
N VAL A 140 2.37 6.21 -11.34
CA VAL A 140 2.32 6.98 -10.10
C VAL A 140 1.97 8.41 -10.50
N ILE A 141 0.86 8.92 -9.98
CA ILE A 141 0.39 10.26 -10.30
C ILE A 141 0.20 11.06 -9.02
N GLY A 142 0.33 12.38 -9.13
CA GLY A 142 0.11 13.27 -8.01
C GLY A 142 -1.37 13.61 -7.87
N HIS A 143 -1.80 13.89 -6.65
CA HIS A 143 -3.16 14.30 -6.35
C HIS A 143 -3.59 15.52 -7.17
N SER A 144 -2.70 16.47 -7.36
CA SER A 144 -3.01 17.67 -8.13
C SER A 144 -3.32 17.35 -9.59
N GLU A 145 -2.64 16.37 -10.16
CA GLU A 145 -2.92 15.94 -11.53
C GLU A 145 -4.30 15.30 -11.63
N ARG A 146 -4.64 14.49 -10.63
CA ARG A 146 -5.94 13.85 -10.59
C ARG A 146 -7.05 14.89 -10.45
N SER A 147 -6.82 15.89 -9.60
CA SER A 147 -7.79 16.96 -9.38
C SER A 147 -8.01 17.82 -10.61
N ARG A 148 -6.99 17.93 -11.45
CA ARG A 148 -7.05 18.74 -12.67
C ARG A 148 -7.74 18.02 -13.81
N ARG A 149 -7.96 16.74 -13.67
CA ARG A 149 -8.69 16.06 -14.72
C ARG A 149 -10.05 16.70 -14.84
N PRO A 150 -10.36 17.17 -16.04
CA PRO A 150 -11.65 17.78 -16.24
C PRO A 150 -12.73 16.72 -16.20
N SER A 151 -13.01 16.30 -15.02
CA SER A 151 -14.13 15.40 -14.87
C SER A 151 -15.36 16.21 -15.15
N GLY A 152 -15.95 15.90 -16.14
CA GLY A 152 -17.07 16.71 -16.49
C GLY A 152 -16.66 17.86 -17.36
N LEU A 153 -15.49 17.89 -17.71
CA LEU A 153 -15.10 18.79 -18.76
C LEU A 153 -15.07 18.05 -20.03
#